data_3b435d1b45e6a84fa8142209f0d31256
#
_entry.id   3b435d1b45e6a84fa8142209f0d31256
#
_cell.length_a   1.000
_cell.length_b   1.000
_cell.length_c   1.000
_cell.angle_alpha   90.00
_cell.angle_beta   90.00
_cell.angle_gamma   90.00
#
_symmetry.space_group_name_H-M   'P 1'
#
loop_
_entity.id
_entity.type
_entity.pdbx_description
1 polymer ?
#
loop_
_entity_poly.entity_id
_entity_poly.type
_entity_poly.pdbx_seq_one_letter_code
_entity_poly.pdbx_strand_id
1 'polypeptide(L)'
;MAWSADYMLSSREDIEVVRYNTVADLVMALRFKKIDKAAMERPFAVEVLNCVDGLRIIDETIATDGLVFAVNNEREDLLNELNEFFRRFKESKEKKELFERLNSTEGYEYHKIENAKGNRMLSVGLPTDAYPYSYIDFESGDYAGSDLEVITMFANEYGYTLEFTPGIFTTIEIGIGEGEFDVAIGSFCDAAREDAEVSEVFMMSDVYMEHEIVYIEVEDFNSLKVISPLD
;
A
#
# COMPACT_ATOMS: atom_id res chain seq x y z
N MET A 1 0.91 5.63 -12.22
CA MET A 1 0.53 4.70 -11.11
C MET A 1 -0.92 4.97 -10.79
N ALA A 2 -1.77 4.00 -10.95
CA ALA A 2 -3.15 4.10 -10.51
C ALA A 2 -3.24 3.50 -9.11
N TRP A 3 -3.47 4.33 -8.11
CA TRP A 3 -3.71 3.93 -6.72
C TRP A 3 -5.12 3.38 -6.60
N SER A 4 -5.41 2.57 -5.59
CA SER A 4 -6.77 2.08 -5.31
C SER A 4 -7.81 3.20 -5.37
N ALA A 5 -7.49 4.38 -4.82
CA ALA A 5 -8.34 5.56 -4.88
C ALA A 5 -8.64 6.00 -6.32
N ASP A 6 -7.68 5.94 -7.25
CA ASP A 6 -7.91 6.31 -8.65
C ASP A 6 -8.85 5.33 -9.35
N TYR A 7 -8.64 4.03 -9.20
CA TYR A 7 -9.55 3.02 -9.75
C TYR A 7 -10.98 3.19 -9.22
N MET A 8 -11.13 3.37 -7.89
CA MET A 8 -12.44 3.48 -7.25
C MET A 8 -13.18 4.77 -7.59
N LEU A 9 -12.47 5.88 -7.78
CA LEU A 9 -13.10 7.18 -8.00
C LEU A 9 -13.23 7.56 -9.48
N SER A 10 -12.46 6.97 -10.38
CA SER A 10 -12.49 7.29 -11.82
C SER A 10 -13.82 6.96 -12.50
N SER A 11 -14.60 6.03 -11.95
CA SER A 11 -15.93 5.67 -12.46
C SER A 11 -17.06 6.57 -11.95
N ARG A 12 -16.78 7.50 -11.03
CA ARG A 12 -17.80 8.39 -10.44
C ARG A 12 -18.03 9.61 -11.32
N GLU A 13 -19.30 9.83 -11.71
CA GLU A 13 -19.72 10.97 -12.55
C GLU A 13 -20.03 12.23 -11.74
N ASP A 14 -20.15 12.12 -10.41
CA ASP A 14 -20.56 13.22 -9.50
C ASP A 14 -19.37 14.03 -8.96
N ILE A 15 -18.13 13.65 -9.31
CA ILE A 15 -16.90 14.32 -8.89
C ILE A 15 -15.96 14.54 -10.07
N GLU A 16 -15.14 15.59 -9.99
CA GLU A 16 -14.02 15.81 -10.89
C GLU A 16 -12.74 15.26 -10.27
N VAL A 17 -12.14 14.23 -10.89
CA VAL A 17 -10.89 13.61 -10.40
C VAL A 17 -9.69 14.31 -11.02
N VAL A 18 -8.88 14.96 -10.18
CA VAL A 18 -7.62 15.60 -10.56
C VAL A 18 -6.45 14.78 -10.00
N ARG A 19 -5.51 14.37 -10.89
CA ARG A 19 -4.38 13.51 -10.51
C ARG A 19 -3.13 14.32 -10.28
N TYR A 20 -2.37 13.93 -9.24
CA TYR A 20 -1.09 14.53 -8.90
C TYR A 20 0.00 13.44 -8.90
N ASN A 21 1.20 13.81 -9.34
CA ASN A 21 2.32 12.86 -9.43
C ASN A 21 3.01 12.61 -8.09
N THR A 22 2.90 13.54 -7.15
CA THR A 22 3.51 13.42 -5.83
C THR A 22 2.52 13.79 -4.72
N VAL A 23 2.71 13.22 -3.54
CA VAL A 23 1.94 13.57 -2.33
C VAL A 23 2.15 15.04 -1.96
N ALA A 24 3.37 15.55 -2.13
CA ALA A 24 3.67 16.96 -1.87
C ALA A 24 2.82 17.90 -2.74
N ASP A 25 2.71 17.61 -4.04
CA ASP A 25 1.86 18.40 -4.95
C ASP A 25 0.39 18.30 -4.58
N LEU A 26 -0.08 17.10 -4.21
CA LEU A 26 -1.44 16.85 -3.75
C LEU A 26 -1.77 17.65 -2.49
N VAL A 27 -0.90 17.60 -1.47
CA VAL A 27 -1.05 18.36 -0.22
C VAL A 27 -1.01 19.87 -0.48
N MET A 28 -0.13 20.34 -1.36
CA MET A 28 -0.08 21.76 -1.73
C MET A 28 -1.35 22.20 -2.46
N ALA A 29 -1.87 21.37 -3.37
CA ALA A 29 -3.12 21.67 -4.06
C ALA A 29 -4.30 21.78 -3.08
N LEU A 30 -4.37 20.87 -2.10
CA LEU A 30 -5.36 20.89 -1.03
C LEU A 30 -5.24 22.15 -0.16
N ARG A 31 -4.03 22.50 0.30
CA ARG A 31 -3.78 23.70 1.11
C ARG A 31 -4.10 25.01 0.38
N PHE A 32 -3.83 25.06 -0.92
CA PHE A 32 -4.17 26.24 -1.74
C PHE A 32 -5.60 26.22 -2.28
N LYS A 33 -6.44 25.29 -1.80
CA LYS A 33 -7.86 25.14 -2.21
C LYS A 33 -8.03 25.02 -3.73
N LYS A 34 -7.08 24.37 -4.42
CA LYS A 34 -7.20 24.00 -5.83
C LYS A 34 -8.04 22.74 -6.00
N ILE A 35 -8.10 21.93 -4.96
CA ILE A 35 -8.98 20.78 -4.76
C ILE A 35 -9.63 20.89 -3.38
N ASP A 36 -10.82 20.35 -3.23
CA ASP A 36 -11.57 20.40 -1.97
C ASP A 36 -11.14 19.29 -1.01
N LYS A 37 -10.85 18.11 -1.56
CA LYS A 37 -10.50 16.89 -0.82
C LYS A 37 -9.45 16.11 -1.58
N ALA A 38 -8.62 15.36 -0.84
CA ALA A 38 -7.71 14.37 -1.44
C ALA A 38 -8.09 12.97 -0.96
N ALA A 39 -8.16 12.01 -1.87
CA ALA A 39 -8.49 10.62 -1.57
C ALA A 39 -7.21 9.79 -1.55
N MET A 40 -7.09 8.92 -0.55
CA MET A 40 -5.97 7.98 -0.42
C MET A 40 -6.32 6.85 0.55
N GLU A 41 -5.50 5.83 0.60
CA GLU A 41 -5.58 4.74 1.55
C GLU A 41 -5.41 5.27 2.99
N ARG A 42 -6.24 4.78 3.93
CA ARG A 42 -6.23 5.26 5.33
C ARG A 42 -4.86 5.19 6.00
N PRO A 43 -4.06 4.09 5.90
CA PRO A 43 -2.74 4.04 6.52
C PRO A 43 -1.80 5.13 6.00
N PHE A 44 -1.91 5.44 4.71
CA PHE A 44 -1.12 6.51 4.09
C PHE A 44 -1.63 7.90 4.49
N ALA A 45 -2.95 8.08 4.60
CA ALA A 45 -3.54 9.33 5.12
C ALA A 45 -3.05 9.65 6.53
N VAL A 46 -2.96 8.66 7.41
CA VAL A 46 -2.42 8.83 8.78
C VAL A 46 -0.99 9.35 8.73
N GLU A 47 -0.13 8.79 7.88
CA GLU A 47 1.25 9.25 7.74
C GLU A 47 1.34 10.70 7.23
N VAL A 48 0.51 11.06 6.25
CA VAL A 48 0.43 12.44 5.76
C VAL A 48 0.06 13.40 6.89
N LEU A 49 -0.90 13.02 7.74
CA LEU A 49 -1.32 13.84 8.89
C LEU A 49 -0.22 13.94 9.97
N ASN A 50 0.56 12.89 10.18
CA ASN A 50 1.69 12.90 11.11
C ASN A 50 2.82 13.84 10.64
N CYS A 51 2.96 14.03 9.33
CA CYS A 51 3.98 14.90 8.72
C CYS A 51 3.50 16.33 8.43
N VAL A 52 2.18 16.56 8.36
CA VAL A 52 1.59 17.80 7.84
C VAL A 52 0.46 18.30 8.73
N ASP A 53 0.71 19.37 9.49
CA ASP A 53 -0.29 19.99 10.35
C ASP A 53 -1.46 20.62 9.58
N GLY A 54 -2.63 20.68 10.22
CA GLY A 54 -3.81 21.38 9.72
C GLY A 54 -4.57 20.64 8.62
N LEU A 55 -4.37 19.33 8.55
CA LEU A 55 -5.17 18.40 7.77
C LEU A 55 -5.94 17.47 8.71
N ARG A 56 -7.06 16.96 8.25
CA ARG A 56 -7.81 15.91 8.95
C ARG A 56 -8.34 14.86 7.99
N ILE A 57 -8.48 13.64 8.49
CA ILE A 57 -9.22 12.57 7.81
C ILE A 57 -10.71 12.82 8.03
N ILE A 58 -11.51 12.69 6.97
CA ILE A 58 -12.96 12.61 7.07
C ILE A 58 -13.28 11.16 7.43
N ASP A 59 -13.95 10.94 8.56
CA ASP A 59 -14.21 9.61 9.13
C ASP A 59 -15.15 8.71 8.29
N GLU A 60 -15.58 9.17 7.13
CA GLU A 60 -16.38 8.39 6.19
C GLU A 60 -15.46 7.60 5.26
N THR A 61 -15.53 6.27 5.32
CA THR A 61 -14.90 5.37 4.35
C THR A 61 -15.62 5.50 3.01
N ILE A 62 -14.90 5.92 1.97
CA ILE A 62 -15.47 6.11 0.63
C ILE A 62 -15.55 4.82 -0.17
N ALA A 63 -14.56 3.95 0.03
CA ALA A 63 -14.45 2.65 -0.60
C ALA A 63 -13.55 1.74 0.24
N THR A 64 -13.61 0.46 -0.04
CA THR A 64 -12.67 -0.55 0.48
C THR A 64 -12.09 -1.29 -0.70
N ASP A 65 -10.78 -1.52 -0.69
CA ASP A 65 -10.09 -2.30 -1.71
C ASP A 65 -9.25 -3.41 -1.08
N GLY A 66 -8.93 -4.42 -1.88
CA GLY A 66 -8.15 -5.56 -1.47
C GLY A 66 -6.67 -5.42 -1.83
N LEU A 67 -5.79 -5.80 -0.92
CA LEU A 67 -4.37 -5.97 -1.18
C LEU A 67 -4.10 -7.37 -1.74
N VAL A 68 -3.34 -7.43 -2.83
CA VAL A 68 -2.93 -8.65 -3.53
C VAL A 68 -1.44 -8.63 -3.80
N PHE A 69 -0.85 -9.78 -4.13
CA PHE A 69 0.50 -9.86 -4.69
C PHE A 69 0.41 -10.12 -6.19
N ALA A 70 1.28 -9.46 -6.95
CA ALA A 70 1.44 -9.74 -8.37
C ALA A 70 2.38 -10.94 -8.55
N VAL A 71 1.97 -11.93 -9.35
CA VAL A 71 2.68 -13.20 -9.53
C VAL A 71 2.99 -13.38 -11.01
N ASN A 72 4.21 -13.77 -11.30
CA ASN A 72 4.65 -14.08 -12.66
C ASN A 72 3.73 -15.11 -13.33
N ASN A 73 3.32 -14.86 -14.58
CA ASN A 73 2.40 -15.70 -15.34
C ASN A 73 2.89 -17.16 -15.53
N GLU A 74 4.19 -17.42 -15.39
CA GLU A 74 4.78 -18.75 -15.44
C GLU A 74 4.79 -19.49 -14.09
N ARG A 75 4.34 -18.83 -13.00
CA ARG A 75 4.39 -19.33 -11.62
C ARG A 75 2.99 -19.63 -11.05
N GLU A 76 2.18 -20.39 -11.81
CA GLU A 76 0.89 -20.87 -11.31
C GLU A 76 1.02 -21.73 -10.02
N ASP A 77 2.14 -22.46 -9.88
CA ASP A 77 2.48 -23.20 -8.67
C ASP A 77 2.56 -22.28 -7.45
N LEU A 78 3.28 -21.16 -7.58
CA LEU A 78 3.43 -20.15 -6.54
C LEU A 78 2.10 -19.45 -6.21
N LEU A 79 1.32 -19.11 -7.24
CA LEU A 79 0.00 -18.52 -7.05
C LEU A 79 -0.91 -19.40 -6.20
N ASN A 80 -0.92 -20.72 -6.47
CA ASN A 80 -1.71 -21.68 -5.71
C ASN A 80 -1.23 -21.78 -4.25
N GLU A 81 0.09 -21.79 -3.99
CA GLU A 81 0.66 -21.80 -2.64
C GLU A 81 0.32 -20.52 -1.88
N LEU A 82 0.43 -19.35 -2.53
CA LEU A 82 0.05 -18.04 -1.94
C LEU A 82 -1.43 -18.02 -1.58
N ASN A 83 -2.31 -18.44 -2.48
CA ASN A 83 -3.75 -18.45 -2.25
C ASN A 83 -4.15 -19.42 -1.13
N GLU A 84 -3.47 -20.56 -1.00
CA GLU A 84 -3.66 -21.48 0.11
C GLU A 84 -3.23 -20.84 1.44
N PHE A 85 -2.06 -20.18 1.46
CA PHE A 85 -1.58 -19.43 2.61
C PHE A 85 -2.56 -18.31 2.98
N PHE A 86 -2.98 -17.47 2.04
CA PHE A 86 -3.86 -16.33 2.30
C PHE A 86 -5.24 -16.73 2.82
N ARG A 87 -5.78 -17.87 2.39
CA ARG A 87 -7.03 -18.41 2.93
C ARG A 87 -6.96 -18.68 4.44
N ARG A 88 -5.79 -19.15 4.94
CA ARG A 88 -5.55 -19.38 6.36
C ARG A 88 -5.15 -18.09 7.09
N PHE A 89 -4.32 -17.27 6.45
CA PHE A 89 -3.84 -16.01 6.98
C PHE A 89 -4.99 -15.05 7.30
N LYS A 90 -6.03 -14.97 6.48
CA LYS A 90 -7.22 -14.12 6.71
C LYS A 90 -7.88 -14.34 8.08
N GLU A 91 -7.87 -15.55 8.56
CA GLU A 91 -8.48 -15.94 9.85
C GLU A 91 -7.45 -15.98 11.00
N SER A 92 -6.19 -15.64 10.73
CA SER A 92 -5.11 -15.75 11.69
C SER A 92 -5.06 -14.57 12.68
N LYS A 93 -4.36 -14.80 13.79
CA LYS A 93 -4.04 -13.77 14.77
C LYS A 93 -3.05 -12.76 14.20
N GLU A 94 -2.10 -13.23 13.42
CA GLU A 94 -1.08 -12.43 12.77
C GLU A 94 -1.70 -11.38 11.82
N LYS A 95 -2.68 -11.77 11.02
CA LYS A 95 -3.44 -10.84 10.15
C LYS A 95 -4.16 -9.78 10.97
N LYS A 96 -4.79 -10.17 12.07
CA LYS A 96 -5.52 -9.23 12.93
C LYS A 96 -4.58 -8.21 13.58
N GLU A 97 -3.45 -8.66 14.12
CA GLU A 97 -2.44 -7.79 14.71
C GLU A 97 -1.80 -6.85 13.68
N LEU A 98 -1.53 -7.35 12.46
CA LEU A 98 -1.02 -6.54 11.36
C LEU A 98 -2.04 -5.48 10.93
N PHE A 99 -3.31 -5.85 10.80
CA PHE A 99 -4.39 -4.93 10.45
C PHE A 99 -4.57 -3.82 11.50
N GLU A 100 -4.49 -4.17 12.80
CA GLU A 100 -4.56 -3.19 13.90
C GLU A 100 -3.40 -2.19 13.83
N ARG A 101 -2.17 -2.64 13.51
CA ARG A 101 -0.99 -1.77 13.35
C ARG A 101 -1.09 -0.88 12.11
N LEU A 102 -1.56 -1.42 10.98
CA LEU A 102 -1.77 -0.64 9.74
C LEU A 102 -2.81 0.48 9.91
N ASN A 103 -3.80 0.27 10.76
CA ASN A 103 -4.85 1.26 11.01
C ASN A 103 -4.63 2.06 12.31
N SER A 104 -3.43 2.02 12.88
CA SER A 104 -3.06 2.81 14.05
C SER A 104 -3.04 4.30 13.69
N THR A 105 -3.59 5.15 14.56
CA THR A 105 -3.54 6.61 14.43
C THR A 105 -2.14 7.19 14.72
N GLU A 106 -1.24 6.39 15.27
CA GLU A 106 0.15 6.77 15.55
C GLU A 106 1.08 6.45 14.37
N GLY A 107 0.54 5.85 13.29
CA GLY A 107 1.29 5.35 12.16
C GLY A 107 1.56 3.85 12.24
N TYR A 108 2.09 3.30 11.16
CA TYR A 108 2.42 1.89 11.07
C TYR A 108 3.77 1.58 11.72
N GLU A 109 3.80 0.57 12.60
CA GLU A 109 5.02 0.01 13.19
C GLU A 109 5.37 -1.31 12.52
N TYR A 110 6.56 -1.36 11.89
CA TYR A 110 7.08 -2.56 11.24
C TYR A 110 7.63 -3.56 12.27
N HIS A 111 7.18 -4.80 12.18
CA HIS A 111 7.71 -5.90 12.98
C HIS A 111 8.58 -6.81 12.11
N LYS A 112 9.90 -6.64 12.20
CA LYS A 112 10.86 -7.44 11.43
C LYS A 112 10.71 -8.92 11.73
N ILE A 113 10.43 -9.70 10.68
CA ILE A 113 10.41 -11.16 10.71
C ILE A 113 11.67 -11.67 10.00
N GLU A 114 12.45 -12.51 10.67
CA GLU A 114 13.62 -13.11 10.03
C GLU A 114 13.18 -14.22 9.06
N ASN A 115 13.73 -14.21 7.85
CA ASN A 115 13.49 -15.30 6.90
C ASN A 115 14.33 -16.52 7.30
N ALA A 116 13.66 -17.56 7.73
CA ALA A 116 14.24 -18.86 7.99
C ALA A 116 14.64 -19.50 6.64
N LYS A 117 15.91 -19.41 6.28
CA LYS A 117 16.42 -19.88 4.99
C LYS A 117 15.95 -21.31 4.69
N GLY A 118 15.15 -21.44 3.64
CA GLY A 118 14.68 -22.71 3.11
C GLY A 118 15.59 -23.24 2.00
N ASN A 119 15.13 -24.27 1.33
CA ASN A 119 15.86 -24.90 0.19
C ASN A 119 15.30 -24.48 -1.19
N ARG A 120 14.27 -23.63 -1.21
CA ARG A 120 13.66 -23.04 -2.40
C ARG A 120 13.98 -21.54 -2.45
N MET A 121 14.32 -21.02 -3.61
CA MET A 121 14.50 -19.57 -3.78
C MET A 121 13.22 -18.93 -4.25
N LEU A 122 12.96 -17.72 -3.78
CA LEU A 122 11.85 -16.90 -4.22
C LEU A 122 12.38 -15.50 -4.50
N SER A 123 12.36 -15.11 -5.78
CA SER A 123 12.73 -13.76 -6.21
C SER A 123 11.52 -12.81 -6.05
N VAL A 124 11.75 -11.72 -5.33
CA VAL A 124 10.69 -10.78 -4.94
C VAL A 124 11.01 -9.37 -5.44
N GLY A 125 10.18 -8.84 -6.31
CA GLY A 125 10.19 -7.43 -6.66
C GLY A 125 9.68 -6.59 -5.47
N LEU A 126 10.51 -5.65 -5.00
CA LEU A 126 10.28 -4.89 -3.78
C LEU A 126 10.22 -3.38 -4.08
N PRO A 127 9.04 -2.76 -4.17
CA PRO A 127 8.94 -1.31 -4.21
C PRO A 127 9.52 -0.67 -2.94
N THR A 128 10.24 0.42 -3.12
CA THR A 128 10.86 1.14 -2.00
C THR A 128 10.15 2.47 -1.67
N ASP A 129 9.05 2.74 -2.38
CA ASP A 129 8.26 3.98 -2.33
C ASP A 129 6.76 3.76 -2.05
N ALA A 130 6.38 2.57 -1.59
CA ALA A 130 5.00 2.17 -1.32
C ALA A 130 4.70 2.04 0.19
N TYR A 131 5.01 3.09 0.98
CA TYR A 131 4.66 3.13 2.42
C TYR A 131 3.14 3.01 2.63
N PRO A 132 2.66 2.29 3.64
CA PRO A 132 3.42 1.48 4.64
C PRO A 132 3.59 0.01 4.22
N TYR A 133 3.31 -0.35 2.98
CA TYR A 133 3.28 -1.72 2.50
C TYR A 133 4.70 -2.25 2.20
N SER A 134 5.53 -1.42 1.54
CA SER A 134 6.92 -1.73 1.20
C SER A 134 7.71 -0.43 1.03
N TYR A 135 8.77 -0.23 1.83
CA TYR A 135 9.57 0.99 1.83
C TYR A 135 10.98 0.75 2.39
N ILE A 136 11.83 1.77 2.28
CA ILE A 136 13.12 1.80 3.00
C ILE A 136 12.89 2.59 4.29
N ASP A 137 13.17 1.95 5.43
CA ASP A 137 13.21 2.64 6.71
C ASP A 137 14.42 3.59 6.78
N PHE A 138 14.16 4.87 6.98
CA PHE A 138 15.21 5.90 6.91
C PHE A 138 16.18 5.87 8.09
N GLU A 139 15.80 5.27 9.21
CA GLU A 139 16.67 5.19 10.40
C GLU A 139 17.64 4.03 10.29
N SER A 140 17.16 2.86 9.88
CA SER A 140 17.97 1.64 9.77
C SER A 140 18.60 1.47 8.37
N GLY A 141 17.98 2.01 7.33
CA GLY A 141 18.32 1.75 5.93
C GLY A 141 17.85 0.38 5.42
N ASP A 142 17.13 -0.37 6.23
CA ASP A 142 16.61 -1.69 5.89
C ASP A 142 15.26 -1.57 5.13
N TYR A 143 14.88 -2.64 4.43
CA TYR A 143 13.55 -2.77 3.88
C TYR A 143 12.55 -3.05 4.99
N ALA A 144 11.39 -2.41 4.92
CA ALA A 144 10.31 -2.52 5.87
C ALA A 144 8.95 -2.49 5.17
N GLY A 145 7.89 -2.87 5.89
CA GLY A 145 6.53 -2.78 5.40
C GLY A 145 5.67 -4.00 5.69
N SER A 146 4.36 -3.80 5.62
CA SER A 146 3.41 -4.87 5.95
C SER A 146 3.45 -6.02 4.96
N ASP A 147 3.67 -5.75 3.68
CA ASP A 147 3.77 -6.79 2.66
C ASP A 147 5.06 -7.61 2.83
N LEU A 148 6.13 -6.96 3.32
CA LEU A 148 7.38 -7.64 3.66
C LEU A 148 7.17 -8.61 4.84
N GLU A 149 6.36 -8.25 5.84
CA GLU A 149 5.98 -9.17 6.90
C GLU A 149 5.22 -10.38 6.34
N VAL A 150 4.20 -10.13 5.50
CA VAL A 150 3.33 -11.19 4.94
C VAL A 150 4.12 -12.16 4.04
N ILE A 151 4.95 -11.64 3.12
CA ILE A 151 5.74 -12.51 2.24
C ILE A 151 6.80 -13.30 3.03
N THR A 152 7.32 -12.74 4.13
CA THR A 152 8.27 -13.45 4.99
C THR A 152 7.60 -14.56 5.79
N MET A 153 6.37 -14.35 6.28
CA MET A 153 5.57 -15.41 6.92
C MET A 153 5.31 -16.56 5.94
N PHE A 154 4.87 -16.23 4.72
CA PHE A 154 4.67 -17.21 3.65
C PHE A 154 5.95 -17.99 3.35
N ALA A 155 7.06 -17.29 3.13
CA ALA A 155 8.34 -17.90 2.81
C ALA A 155 8.83 -18.87 3.91
N ASN A 156 8.65 -18.50 5.17
CA ASN A 156 9.00 -19.33 6.31
C ASN A 156 8.17 -20.61 6.37
N GLU A 157 6.88 -20.52 6.08
CA GLU A 157 5.97 -21.66 6.12
C GLU A 157 6.22 -22.64 4.95
N TYR A 158 6.49 -22.12 3.74
CA TYR A 158 6.68 -22.94 2.53
C TYR A 158 8.14 -23.27 2.22
N GLY A 159 9.08 -22.87 3.08
CA GLY A 159 10.50 -23.20 2.97
C GLY A 159 11.22 -22.45 1.87
N TYR A 160 10.86 -21.18 1.64
CA TYR A 160 11.55 -20.30 0.72
C TYR A 160 12.64 -19.46 1.41
N THR A 161 13.74 -19.24 0.69
CA THR A 161 14.68 -18.17 0.95
C THR A 161 14.35 -16.99 0.04
N LEU A 162 14.12 -15.82 0.62
CA LEU A 162 13.76 -14.61 -0.13
C LEU A 162 15.01 -13.93 -0.70
N GLU A 163 14.90 -13.52 -1.97
CA GLU A 163 15.87 -12.66 -2.63
C GLU A 163 15.13 -11.43 -3.18
N PHE A 164 15.47 -10.24 -2.63
CA PHE A 164 14.77 -9.00 -2.96
C PHE A 164 15.49 -8.24 -4.06
N THR A 165 14.71 -7.78 -5.06
CA THR A 165 15.14 -6.81 -6.06
C THR A 165 14.41 -5.50 -5.82
N PRO A 166 15.09 -4.46 -5.28
CA PRO A 166 14.45 -3.20 -4.96
C PRO A 166 14.27 -2.31 -6.21
N GLY A 167 13.23 -1.50 -6.22
CA GLY A 167 12.96 -0.51 -7.26
C GLY A 167 11.85 0.45 -6.84
N ILE A 168 11.50 1.39 -7.68
CA ILE A 168 10.27 2.17 -7.54
C ILE A 168 9.09 1.31 -8.05
N PHE A 169 7.88 1.56 -7.56
CA PHE A 169 6.70 0.75 -7.88
C PHE A 169 6.52 0.50 -9.39
N THR A 170 6.61 1.54 -10.23
CA THR A 170 6.44 1.38 -11.68
C THR A 170 7.50 0.50 -12.34
N THR A 171 8.73 0.50 -11.82
CA THR A 171 9.79 -0.40 -12.32
C THR A 171 9.52 -1.84 -11.92
N ILE A 172 9.04 -2.05 -10.70
CA ILE A 172 8.66 -3.39 -10.20
C ILE A 172 7.44 -3.92 -10.97
N GLU A 173 6.45 -3.08 -11.25
CA GLU A 173 5.28 -3.46 -12.05
C GLU A 173 5.66 -3.90 -13.48
N ILE A 174 6.58 -3.20 -14.12
CA ILE A 174 7.12 -3.60 -15.43
C ILE A 174 7.90 -4.91 -15.31
N GLY A 175 8.80 -5.03 -14.33
CA GLY A 175 9.66 -6.19 -14.15
C GLY A 175 8.89 -7.49 -13.87
N ILE A 176 7.79 -7.44 -13.11
CA ILE A 176 6.94 -8.63 -12.90
C ILE A 176 6.28 -9.04 -14.21
N GLY A 177 5.86 -8.11 -15.05
CA GLY A 177 5.30 -8.39 -16.37
C GLY A 177 6.31 -8.96 -17.34
N GLU A 178 7.58 -8.58 -17.24
CA GLU A 178 8.68 -9.11 -18.05
C GLU A 178 9.26 -10.41 -17.47
N GLY A 179 8.76 -10.88 -16.32
CA GLY A 179 9.20 -12.13 -15.69
C GLY A 179 10.53 -12.02 -14.94
N GLU A 180 10.95 -10.83 -14.54
CA GLU A 180 12.20 -10.61 -13.79
C GLU A 180 12.14 -11.18 -12.37
N PHE A 181 10.94 -11.32 -11.81
CA PHE A 181 10.69 -11.83 -10.45
C PHE A 181 9.66 -12.95 -10.47
N ASP A 182 9.64 -13.77 -9.42
CA ASP A 182 8.58 -14.76 -9.19
C ASP A 182 7.30 -14.10 -8.67
N VAL A 183 7.46 -13.08 -7.83
CA VAL A 183 6.37 -12.33 -7.19
C VAL A 183 6.80 -10.88 -6.98
N ALA A 184 5.85 -9.95 -7.04
CA ALA A 184 6.04 -8.57 -6.62
C ALA A 184 5.02 -8.22 -5.53
N ILE A 185 5.49 -7.45 -4.54
CA ILE A 185 4.72 -6.96 -3.40
C ILE A 185 4.65 -5.44 -3.42
N GLY A 186 3.98 -4.79 -2.46
CA GLY A 186 4.00 -3.34 -2.29
C GLY A 186 2.77 -2.63 -2.84
N SER A 187 1.61 -2.91 -2.24
CA SER A 187 0.35 -2.20 -2.55
C SER A 187 -0.25 -2.49 -3.93
N PHE A 188 -0.06 -3.68 -4.47
CA PHE A 188 -0.91 -4.11 -5.58
C PHE A 188 -2.35 -4.27 -5.10
N CYS A 189 -3.31 -3.75 -5.88
CA CYS A 189 -4.70 -3.63 -5.47
C CYS A 189 -5.63 -4.51 -6.32
N ASP A 190 -6.66 -5.07 -5.67
CA ASP A 190 -7.64 -5.95 -6.34
C ASP A 190 -8.49 -5.20 -7.36
N ALA A 191 -8.72 -3.89 -7.17
CA ALA A 191 -9.42 -3.03 -8.12
C ALA A 191 -8.78 -3.03 -9.53
N ALA A 192 -7.49 -3.30 -9.63
CA ALA A 192 -6.79 -3.41 -10.92
C ALA A 192 -7.04 -4.75 -11.63
N ARG A 193 -7.68 -5.74 -10.99
CA ARG A 193 -7.90 -7.09 -11.55
C ARG A 193 -8.76 -7.10 -12.81
N GLU A 194 -9.71 -6.19 -12.91
CA GLU A 194 -10.61 -6.08 -14.07
C GLU A 194 -10.00 -5.27 -15.23
N ASP A 195 -8.83 -4.65 -14.99
CA ASP A 195 -8.10 -3.94 -16.02
C ASP A 195 -7.42 -4.94 -16.96
N ALA A 196 -7.83 -4.95 -18.22
CA ALA A 196 -7.29 -5.90 -19.21
C ALA A 196 -5.79 -5.69 -19.46
N GLU A 197 -5.29 -4.44 -19.37
CA GLU A 197 -3.87 -4.14 -19.56
C GLU A 197 -3.02 -4.72 -18.43
N VAL A 198 -3.58 -4.78 -17.21
CA VAL A 198 -2.90 -5.34 -16.04
C VAL A 198 -3.01 -6.87 -16.02
N SER A 199 -4.21 -7.42 -16.25
CA SER A 199 -4.48 -8.87 -16.16
C SER A 199 -3.78 -9.72 -17.23
N GLU A 200 -3.36 -9.11 -18.35
CA GLU A 200 -2.57 -9.79 -19.38
C GLU A 200 -1.07 -9.86 -19.01
N VAL A 201 -0.61 -9.02 -18.08
CA VAL A 201 0.80 -8.83 -17.77
C VAL A 201 1.29 -9.75 -16.66
N PHE A 202 0.51 -9.91 -15.59
CA PHE A 202 0.81 -10.80 -14.46
C PHE A 202 -0.48 -11.36 -13.84
N MET A 203 -0.34 -12.45 -13.07
CA MET A 203 -1.44 -12.97 -12.26
C MET A 203 -1.55 -12.22 -10.93
N MET A 204 -2.74 -12.16 -10.36
CA MET A 204 -2.98 -11.61 -9.03
C MET A 204 -3.39 -12.72 -8.05
N SER A 205 -2.80 -12.70 -6.86
CA SER A 205 -3.21 -13.58 -5.78
C SER A 205 -4.64 -13.30 -5.30
N ASP A 206 -5.18 -14.17 -4.45
CA ASP A 206 -6.35 -13.83 -3.63
C ASP A 206 -6.02 -12.61 -2.76
N VAL A 207 -7.04 -11.80 -2.46
CA VAL A 207 -6.93 -10.70 -1.49
C VAL A 207 -6.49 -11.27 -0.13
N TYR A 208 -5.42 -10.75 0.45
CA TYR A 208 -4.95 -11.18 1.78
C TYR A 208 -5.35 -10.21 2.90
N MET A 209 -5.58 -8.94 2.57
CA MET A 209 -6.01 -7.89 3.49
C MET A 209 -6.85 -6.86 2.74
N GLU A 210 -7.69 -6.13 3.45
CA GLU A 210 -8.45 -5.01 2.91
C GLU A 210 -7.98 -3.71 3.55
N HIS A 211 -8.04 -2.63 2.79
CA HIS A 211 -7.80 -1.28 3.28
C HIS A 211 -8.93 -0.33 2.90
N GLU A 212 -9.12 0.69 3.70
CA GLU A 212 -10.11 1.73 3.45
C GLU A 212 -9.52 2.88 2.65
N ILE A 213 -10.30 3.40 1.72
CA ILE A 213 -10.05 4.68 1.04
C ILE A 213 -10.81 5.77 1.79
N VAL A 214 -10.13 6.84 2.15
CA VAL A 214 -10.67 7.97 2.89
C VAL A 214 -10.36 9.29 2.19
N TYR A 215 -11.12 10.33 2.54
CA TYR A 215 -10.74 11.69 2.18
C TYR A 215 -9.95 12.36 3.29
N ILE A 216 -8.98 13.16 2.90
CA ILE A 216 -8.38 14.18 3.75
C ILE A 216 -8.79 15.57 3.24
N GLU A 217 -8.92 16.51 4.18
CA GLU A 217 -9.23 17.92 3.89
C GLU A 217 -8.44 18.84 4.82
N VAL A 218 -8.40 20.12 4.47
CA VAL A 218 -7.84 21.16 5.36
C VAL A 218 -8.80 21.35 6.53
N GLU A 219 -8.28 21.32 7.76
CA GLU A 219 -9.07 21.72 8.93
C GLU A 219 -9.52 23.18 8.77
N ASP A 220 -10.81 23.42 8.94
CA ASP A 220 -11.32 24.80 8.98
C ASP A 220 -10.77 25.51 10.21
N PHE A 221 -9.76 26.34 10.00
CA PHE A 221 -9.16 27.21 11.02
C PHE A 221 -10.10 28.35 11.48
N ASN A 222 -11.41 28.15 11.54
CA ASN A 222 -12.32 29.10 12.16
C ASN A 222 -12.12 29.23 13.68
N SER A 223 -11.12 28.55 14.25
CA SER A 223 -10.71 28.64 15.66
C SER A 223 -9.28 29.12 15.88
N LEU A 224 -8.62 29.72 14.89
CA LEU A 224 -7.34 30.40 15.12
C LEU A 224 -7.56 31.52 16.16
N LYS A 225 -7.17 31.24 17.40
CA LYS A 225 -6.83 32.31 18.32
C LYS A 225 -5.68 33.10 17.67
N VAL A 226 -5.99 34.25 17.13
CA VAL A 226 -4.96 35.21 16.75
C VAL A 226 -4.15 35.51 18.01
N ILE A 227 -2.95 34.95 18.10
CA ILE A 227 -1.99 35.40 19.10
C ILE A 227 -1.51 36.75 18.60
N SER A 228 -2.03 37.83 19.18
CA SER A 228 -1.43 39.16 18.96
C SER A 228 -0.02 39.14 19.52
N PRO A 229 0.96 39.78 18.88
CA PRO A 229 2.25 40.03 19.50
C PRO A 229 2.00 40.72 20.84
N LEU A 230 2.60 40.21 21.89
CA LEU A 230 2.62 40.86 23.19
C LEU A 230 3.39 42.17 23.05
N ASP A 231 2.78 43.25 23.49
CA ASP A 231 3.43 44.54 23.75
C ASP A 231 4.58 44.41 24.74
#